data_f9715cab06dfefc273950c3f77132a04
#
_entry.id   f9715cab06dfefc273950c3f77132a04
#
_cell.length_a   1.000
_cell.length_b   1.000
_cell.length_c   1.000
_cell.angle_alpha   90.00
_cell.angle_beta   90.00
_cell.angle_gamma   90.00
#
_symmetry.space_group_name_H-M   'P 1'
#
loop_
_entity.id
_entity.type
_entity.pdbx_description
1 polymer ?
#
loop_
_entity_poly.entity_id
_entity_poly.type
_entity_poly.pdbx_seq_one_letter_code
_entity_poly.pdbx_strand_id
1 'polypeptide(L)'
;MLLKTVMSLYKSGLKSSGRYHMENITEKDVKHLWVDKEAVYIELKDGRIGREFFRDYAPLRNATGKQRKNCRLDLDGVWFDDLGEGLELSGFFAPKKTNPIGRVFWKFPELNASAFARRLGIPQPLFAAYVNGSKKPSAERRKKIGEELRKMGKELMESV
;
A
#
# COMPACT_ATOMS: atom_id res chain seq x y z
N MET A 1 15.53 -16.42 -8.85
CA MET A 1 15.72 -15.86 -10.21
C MET A 1 14.47 -15.17 -10.77
N LEU A 2 13.29 -15.75 -10.67
CA LEU A 2 12.03 -15.16 -11.15
C LEU A 2 11.66 -13.80 -10.48
N LEU A 3 11.89 -13.62 -9.20
CA LEU A 3 11.60 -12.36 -8.47
C LEU A 3 12.40 -11.15 -8.96
N LYS A 4 13.67 -11.35 -9.35
CA LYS A 4 14.51 -10.26 -9.88
C LYS A 4 14.08 -9.83 -11.29
N THR A 5 13.62 -10.77 -12.11
CA THR A 5 13.14 -10.50 -13.47
C THR A 5 11.80 -9.76 -13.45
N VAL A 6 10.88 -10.15 -12.56
CA VAL A 6 9.58 -9.49 -12.37
C VAL A 6 9.77 -8.07 -11.84
N MET A 7 10.68 -7.86 -10.87
CA MET A 7 11.02 -6.52 -10.34
C MET A 7 11.66 -5.60 -11.41
N SER A 8 12.45 -6.15 -12.34
CA SER A 8 13.04 -5.39 -13.44
C SER A 8 11.99 -4.92 -14.44
N LEU A 9 11.02 -5.77 -14.78
CA LEU A 9 9.90 -5.43 -15.68
C LEU A 9 8.97 -4.37 -15.07
N TYR A 10 8.76 -4.42 -13.75
CA TYR A 10 7.98 -3.41 -13.04
C TYR A 10 8.61 -2.01 -13.12
N LYS A 11 9.94 -1.91 -13.06
CA LYS A 11 10.67 -0.63 -13.17
C LYS A 11 10.61 -0.03 -14.57
N SER A 12 10.48 -0.82 -15.62
CA SER A 12 10.39 -0.35 -17.00
C SER A 12 8.98 0.12 -17.41
N GLY A 13 7.91 -0.37 -16.75
CA GLY A 13 6.53 0.03 -17.03
C GLY A 13 6.11 1.39 -16.46
N LEU A 14 6.94 2.04 -15.63
CA LEU A 14 6.62 3.31 -14.97
C LEU A 14 6.89 4.58 -15.82
N LYS A 15 7.26 4.44 -17.09
CA LYS A 15 7.62 5.56 -17.97
C LYS A 15 6.60 5.82 -19.08
N SER A 16 5.32 6.01 -18.75
CA SER A 16 4.42 6.68 -19.71
C SER A 16 3.44 7.59 -18.98
N SER A 17 3.69 8.88 -19.04
CA SER A 17 2.72 9.94 -18.81
C SER A 17 1.68 9.91 -19.93
N GLY A 18 0.66 9.10 -19.79
CA GLY A 18 -0.48 9.02 -20.71
C GLY A 18 -1.76 9.07 -19.90
N ARG A 19 -2.75 9.84 -20.35
CA ARG A 19 -4.10 9.91 -19.77
C ARG A 19 -4.58 8.49 -19.51
N TYR A 20 -4.78 8.15 -18.24
CA TYR A 20 -5.37 6.89 -17.86
C TYR A 20 -6.84 6.89 -18.29
N HIS A 21 -7.12 6.34 -19.48
CA HIS A 21 -8.43 5.78 -19.71
C HIS A 21 -8.57 4.63 -18.69
N MET A 22 -9.64 4.66 -17.90
CA MET A 22 -10.04 3.51 -17.10
C MET A 22 -10.46 2.42 -18.10
N GLU A 23 -9.49 1.61 -18.49
CA GLU A 23 -9.75 0.44 -19.31
C GLU A 23 -10.58 -0.53 -18.48
N ASN A 24 -11.65 -1.05 -19.04
CA ASN A 24 -12.42 -2.14 -18.46
C ASN A 24 -11.57 -3.41 -18.52
N ILE A 25 -10.74 -3.63 -17.49
CA ILE A 25 -9.94 -4.85 -17.33
C ILE A 25 -10.83 -5.90 -16.69
N THR A 26 -10.92 -7.05 -17.30
CA THR A 26 -11.70 -8.20 -16.85
C THR A 26 -10.80 -9.40 -16.56
N GLU A 27 -11.35 -10.44 -15.93
CA GLU A 27 -10.64 -11.70 -15.69
C GLU A 27 -10.04 -12.32 -16.96
N LYS A 28 -10.69 -12.08 -18.12
CA LYS A 28 -10.22 -12.57 -19.43
C LYS A 28 -8.90 -11.98 -19.88
N ASP A 29 -8.55 -10.79 -19.37
CA ASP A 29 -7.30 -10.09 -19.69
C ASP A 29 -6.16 -10.54 -18.79
N VAL A 30 -6.46 -11.20 -17.67
CA VAL A 30 -5.47 -11.67 -16.70
C VAL A 30 -4.85 -12.98 -17.14
N LYS A 31 -3.51 -13.00 -17.12
CA LYS A 31 -2.70 -14.19 -17.40
C LYS A 31 -2.30 -14.91 -16.12
N HIS A 32 -1.91 -14.14 -15.07
CA HIS A 32 -1.43 -14.67 -13.81
C HIS A 32 -1.92 -13.83 -12.62
N LEU A 33 -2.25 -14.53 -11.53
CA LEU A 33 -2.55 -13.96 -10.21
C LEU A 33 -1.61 -14.62 -9.20
N TRP A 34 -0.91 -13.83 -8.39
CA TRP A 34 -0.10 -14.36 -7.28
C TRP A 34 -0.05 -13.40 -6.10
N VAL A 35 0.38 -13.92 -4.95
CA VAL A 35 0.44 -13.21 -3.67
C VAL A 35 1.82 -13.43 -3.05
N ASP A 36 2.41 -12.38 -2.50
CA ASP A 36 3.57 -12.46 -1.63
C ASP A 36 3.23 -12.00 -0.20
N LYS A 37 4.24 -11.64 0.59
CA LYS A 37 4.03 -11.17 1.97
C LYS A 37 3.39 -9.78 2.05
N GLU A 38 3.54 -8.95 1.03
CA GLU A 38 3.20 -7.53 1.06
C GLU A 38 2.01 -7.16 0.16
N ALA A 39 1.80 -7.92 -0.92
CA ALA A 39 0.87 -7.52 -1.97
C ALA A 39 0.25 -8.70 -2.72
N VAL A 40 -0.82 -8.42 -3.42
CA VAL A 40 -1.37 -9.25 -4.49
C VAL A 40 -1.01 -8.63 -5.83
N TYR A 41 -0.68 -9.47 -6.80
CA TYR A 41 -0.22 -9.08 -8.13
C TYR A 41 -1.06 -9.73 -9.20
N ILE A 42 -1.24 -9.02 -10.31
CA ILE A 42 -1.79 -9.57 -11.55
C ILE A 42 -0.86 -9.25 -12.72
N GLU A 43 -0.70 -10.20 -13.60
CA GLU A 43 -0.08 -10.03 -14.92
C GLU A 43 -1.17 -10.13 -15.98
N LEU A 44 -1.25 -9.13 -16.85
CA LEU A 44 -2.15 -9.14 -17.99
C LEU A 44 -1.51 -9.90 -19.17
N LYS A 45 -2.33 -10.35 -20.11
CA LYS A 45 -1.89 -11.01 -21.35
C LYS A 45 -1.02 -10.12 -22.23
N ASP A 46 -1.15 -8.80 -22.10
CA ASP A 46 -0.30 -7.82 -22.78
C ASP A 46 1.05 -7.56 -22.10
N GLY A 47 1.33 -8.23 -20.97
CA GLY A 47 2.58 -8.16 -20.23
C GLY A 47 2.61 -7.09 -19.14
N ARG A 48 1.58 -6.27 -18.97
CA ARG A 48 1.49 -5.32 -17.86
C ARG A 48 1.33 -6.06 -16.53
N ILE A 49 2.03 -5.58 -15.50
CA ILE A 49 1.93 -6.12 -14.13
C ILE A 49 1.41 -5.02 -13.23
N GLY A 50 0.30 -5.30 -12.55
CA GLY A 50 -0.29 -4.45 -11.53
C GLY A 50 -0.20 -5.08 -10.15
N ARG A 51 -0.31 -4.24 -9.10
CA ARG A 51 -0.28 -4.73 -7.71
C ARG A 51 -1.14 -3.88 -6.80
N GLU A 52 -1.65 -4.52 -5.74
CA GLU A 52 -2.29 -3.88 -4.61
C GLU A 52 -1.62 -4.31 -3.32
N PHE A 53 -1.19 -3.33 -2.50
CA PHE A 53 -0.56 -3.63 -1.21
C PHE A 53 -1.61 -3.93 -0.15
N PHE A 54 -1.41 -5.00 0.62
CA PHE A 54 -2.31 -5.37 1.72
C PHE A 54 -2.43 -4.29 2.78
N ARG A 55 -1.36 -3.52 3.00
CA ARG A 55 -1.36 -2.41 3.97
C ARG A 55 -2.36 -1.30 3.64
N ASP A 56 -2.76 -1.16 2.39
CA ASP A 56 -3.66 -0.09 1.95
C ASP A 56 -5.14 -0.41 2.23
N TYR A 57 -5.43 -1.67 2.57
CA TYR A 57 -6.77 -2.17 2.84
C TYR A 57 -6.85 -2.74 4.25
N ALA A 58 -7.70 -2.16 5.12
CA ALA A 58 -7.78 -2.54 6.52
C ALA A 58 -8.05 -4.05 6.74
N PRO A 59 -9.00 -4.70 6.05
CA PRO A 59 -9.22 -6.14 6.19
C PRO A 59 -8.00 -6.96 5.80
N LEU A 60 -7.33 -6.61 4.72
CA LEU A 60 -6.14 -7.32 4.22
C LEU A 60 -4.90 -7.06 5.08
N ARG A 61 -4.74 -5.86 5.61
CA ARG A 61 -3.62 -5.50 6.50
C ARG A 61 -3.61 -6.36 7.76
N ASN A 62 -4.78 -6.62 8.31
CA ASN A 62 -4.94 -7.39 9.55
C ASN A 62 -5.09 -8.91 9.34
N ALA A 63 -5.14 -9.34 8.08
CA ALA A 63 -5.33 -10.74 7.71
C ALA A 63 -4.07 -11.59 7.91
N THR A 64 -4.27 -12.87 8.16
CA THR A 64 -3.20 -13.86 8.17
C THR A 64 -2.67 -14.14 6.75
N GLY A 65 -1.46 -14.66 6.64
CA GLY A 65 -0.91 -15.06 5.34
C GLY A 65 -1.78 -16.10 4.62
N LYS A 66 -2.43 -17.00 5.37
CA LYS A 66 -3.37 -17.99 4.81
C LYS A 66 -4.59 -17.31 4.18
N GLN A 67 -5.20 -16.36 4.89
CA GLN A 67 -6.35 -15.61 4.39
C GLN A 67 -6.01 -14.78 3.14
N ARG A 68 -4.83 -14.15 3.12
CA ARG A 68 -4.34 -13.39 1.94
C ARG A 68 -4.10 -14.28 0.72
N LYS A 69 -3.69 -15.53 0.92
CA LYS A 69 -3.48 -16.50 -0.17
C LYS A 69 -4.79 -17.11 -0.68
N ASN A 70 -5.85 -17.10 0.15
CA ASN A 70 -7.16 -17.59 -0.26
C ASN A 70 -7.90 -16.51 -1.07
N CYS A 71 -7.39 -16.25 -2.27
CA CYS A 71 -7.97 -15.29 -3.19
C CYS A 71 -8.18 -15.94 -4.57
N ARG A 72 -9.13 -15.41 -5.31
CA ARG A 72 -9.48 -15.87 -6.66
C ARG A 72 -9.82 -14.69 -7.57
N LEU A 73 -9.66 -14.90 -8.86
CA LEU A 73 -10.20 -13.99 -9.87
C LEU A 73 -11.72 -14.18 -9.99
N ASP A 74 -12.41 -13.08 -10.14
CA ASP A 74 -13.81 -13.02 -10.51
C ASP A 74 -13.99 -11.87 -11.50
N LEU A 75 -15.01 -11.88 -12.31
CA LEU A 75 -15.35 -10.98 -13.42
C LEU A 75 -14.44 -9.75 -13.61
N ASP A 76 -14.39 -8.87 -12.65
CA ASP A 76 -13.68 -7.58 -12.66
C ASP A 76 -12.79 -7.35 -11.42
N GLY A 77 -12.59 -8.37 -10.59
CA GLY A 77 -11.90 -8.25 -9.32
C GLY A 77 -11.09 -9.46 -8.86
N VAL A 78 -10.30 -9.24 -7.82
CA VAL A 78 -9.68 -10.28 -7.01
C VAL A 78 -10.41 -10.35 -5.68
N TRP A 79 -11.02 -11.48 -5.38
CA TRP A 79 -11.79 -11.73 -4.16
C TRP A 79 -11.01 -12.54 -3.15
N PHE A 80 -11.11 -12.11 -1.88
CA PHE A 80 -10.57 -12.79 -0.70
C PHE A 80 -11.74 -13.34 0.09
N ASP A 81 -12.11 -14.58 -0.18
CA ASP A 81 -13.36 -15.18 0.31
C ASP A 81 -13.46 -15.21 1.84
N ASP A 82 -12.36 -15.49 2.56
CA ASP A 82 -12.32 -15.50 4.04
C ASP A 82 -12.56 -14.13 4.67
N LEU A 83 -12.39 -13.06 3.90
CA LEU A 83 -12.43 -11.67 4.40
C LEU A 83 -13.66 -10.91 3.90
N GLY A 84 -14.37 -11.45 2.91
CA GLY A 84 -15.43 -10.72 2.22
C GLY A 84 -14.94 -9.44 1.54
N GLU A 85 -13.68 -9.42 1.10
CA GLU A 85 -13.02 -8.25 0.49
C GLU A 85 -12.75 -8.50 -0.99
N GLY A 86 -13.00 -7.49 -1.82
CA GLY A 86 -12.76 -7.52 -3.27
C GLY A 86 -11.95 -6.31 -3.73
N LEU A 87 -10.99 -6.54 -4.61
CA LEU A 87 -10.16 -5.50 -5.22
C LEU A 87 -10.41 -5.47 -6.72
N GLU A 88 -10.88 -4.34 -7.24
CA GLU A 88 -11.13 -4.16 -8.69
C GLU A 88 -9.84 -4.27 -9.49
N LEU A 89 -9.87 -4.98 -10.63
CA LEU A 89 -8.71 -5.15 -11.52
C LEU A 89 -8.18 -3.81 -12.05
N SER A 90 -9.06 -2.85 -12.33
CA SER A 90 -8.68 -1.49 -12.73
C SER A 90 -7.80 -0.79 -11.69
N GLY A 91 -8.05 -1.04 -10.41
CA GLY A 91 -7.30 -0.51 -9.28
C GLY A 91 -5.82 -0.90 -9.30
N PHE A 92 -5.48 -2.08 -9.78
CA PHE A 92 -4.09 -2.57 -9.86
C PHE A 92 -3.19 -1.70 -10.75
N PHE A 93 -3.77 -1.01 -11.71
CA PHE A 93 -3.05 -0.14 -12.67
C PHE A 93 -3.27 1.34 -12.43
N ALA A 94 -4.15 1.70 -11.50
CA ALA A 94 -4.41 3.09 -11.16
C ALA A 94 -3.19 3.74 -10.46
N PRO A 95 -2.95 5.05 -10.67
CA PRO A 95 -1.91 5.78 -9.96
C PRO A 95 -2.16 5.73 -8.45
N LYS A 96 -1.19 5.22 -7.69
CA LYS A 96 -1.31 5.13 -6.23
C LYS A 96 -1.02 6.46 -5.57
N LYS A 97 -1.90 6.88 -4.68
CA LYS A 97 -1.63 8.03 -3.81
C LYS A 97 -0.49 7.67 -2.85
N THR A 98 0.59 8.45 -2.89
CA THR A 98 1.68 8.26 -1.95
C THR A 98 1.25 8.75 -0.56
N ASN A 99 1.42 7.90 0.45
CA ASN A 99 1.23 8.26 1.85
C ASN A 99 2.51 7.94 2.65
N PRO A 100 3.52 8.84 2.61
CA PRO A 100 4.80 8.59 3.29
C PRO A 100 4.66 8.40 4.80
N ILE A 101 3.74 9.13 5.45
CA ILE A 101 3.49 9.03 6.89
C ILE A 101 2.89 7.66 7.22
N GLY A 102 1.82 7.28 6.54
CA GLY A 102 1.21 5.96 6.74
C GLY A 102 2.21 4.82 6.54
N ARG A 103 3.07 4.95 5.53
CA ARG A 103 4.10 3.94 5.25
C ARG A 103 5.04 3.69 6.44
N VAL A 104 5.44 4.73 7.18
CA VAL A 104 6.30 4.59 8.37
C VAL A 104 5.58 3.82 9.46
N PHE A 105 4.34 4.22 9.81
CA PHE A 105 3.57 3.59 10.88
C PHE A 105 3.08 2.17 10.52
N TRP A 106 2.94 1.84 9.24
CA TRP A 106 2.64 0.47 8.81
C TRP A 106 3.87 -0.43 8.77
N LYS A 107 5.03 0.14 8.44
CA LYS A 107 6.30 -0.60 8.42
C LYS A 107 6.79 -0.92 9.83
N PHE A 108 6.54 -0.04 10.78
CA PHE A 108 6.98 -0.15 12.17
C PHE A 108 5.75 -0.18 13.10
N PRO A 109 5.08 -1.35 13.26
CA PRO A 109 3.88 -1.48 14.07
C PRO A 109 4.12 -1.21 15.56
N GLU A 110 5.38 -1.22 16.01
CA GLU A 110 5.80 -0.84 17.37
C GLU A 110 5.60 0.66 17.63
N LEU A 111 5.50 1.49 16.58
CA LEU A 111 5.23 2.91 16.72
C LEU A 111 3.77 3.16 17.09
N ASN A 112 3.55 3.73 18.27
CA ASN A 112 2.23 4.13 18.72
C ASN A 112 1.85 5.48 18.12
N ALA A 113 0.99 5.49 17.10
CA ALA A 113 0.55 6.70 16.40
C ALA A 113 -0.13 7.72 17.34
N SER A 114 -0.91 7.25 18.32
CA SER A 114 -1.59 8.14 19.28
C SER A 114 -0.60 8.81 20.24
N ALA A 115 0.40 8.07 20.72
CA ALA A 115 1.46 8.62 21.55
C ALA A 115 2.32 9.63 20.75
N PHE A 116 2.63 9.29 19.50
CA PHE A 116 3.37 10.17 18.61
C PHE A 116 2.60 11.47 18.30
N ALA A 117 1.30 11.40 18.08
CA ALA A 117 0.43 12.57 17.91
C ALA A 117 0.48 13.50 19.13
N ARG A 118 0.40 12.95 20.34
CA ARG A 118 0.54 13.74 21.60
C ARG A 118 1.90 14.42 21.68
N ARG A 119 2.96 13.75 21.34
CA ARG A 119 4.32 14.30 21.31
C ARG A 119 4.45 15.48 20.36
N LEU A 120 3.74 15.46 19.24
CA LEU A 120 3.68 16.55 18.27
C LEU A 120 2.67 17.66 18.60
N GLY A 121 1.82 17.47 19.60
CA GLY A 121 0.71 18.38 19.89
C GLY A 121 -0.38 18.37 18.80
N ILE A 122 -0.51 17.27 18.07
CA ILE A 122 -1.54 17.08 17.02
C ILE A 122 -2.70 16.27 17.61
N PRO A 123 -3.97 16.69 17.40
CA PRO A 123 -5.11 15.87 17.81
C PRO A 123 -5.02 14.45 17.24
N GLN A 124 -5.22 13.43 18.09
CA GLN A 124 -5.08 12.03 17.69
C GLN A 124 -5.95 11.65 16.47
N PRO A 125 -7.23 12.08 16.36
CA PRO A 125 -8.05 11.77 15.18
C PRO A 125 -7.48 12.40 13.90
N LEU A 126 -6.90 13.58 13.98
CA LEU A 126 -6.28 14.23 12.83
C LEU A 126 -5.02 13.51 12.41
N PHE A 127 -4.19 13.09 13.35
CA PHE A 127 -2.99 12.32 13.04
C PHE A 127 -3.33 10.94 12.45
N ALA A 128 -4.35 10.26 12.99
CA ALA A 128 -4.88 9.03 12.42
C ALA A 128 -5.32 9.20 10.96
N ALA A 129 -5.96 10.34 10.64
CA ALA A 129 -6.33 10.68 9.27
C ALA A 129 -5.12 10.89 8.35
N TYR A 130 -3.99 11.37 8.85
CA TYR A 130 -2.74 11.43 8.09
C TYR A 130 -2.13 10.05 7.89
N VAL A 131 -2.16 9.19 8.89
CA VAL A 131 -1.65 7.80 8.79
C VAL A 131 -2.46 6.98 7.81
N ASN A 132 -3.78 7.08 7.83
CA ASN A 132 -4.64 6.32 6.92
C ASN A 132 -4.80 6.96 5.52
N GLY A 133 -4.30 8.18 5.33
CA GLY A 133 -4.33 8.89 4.05
C GLY A 133 -5.63 9.62 3.73
N SER A 134 -6.62 9.64 4.64
CA SER A 134 -7.89 10.37 4.44
C SER A 134 -7.72 11.88 4.45
N LYS A 135 -6.66 12.38 5.11
CA LYS A 135 -6.23 13.79 5.05
C LYS A 135 -4.75 13.90 4.73
N LYS A 136 -4.39 14.97 4.03
CA LYS A 136 -2.98 15.31 3.77
C LYS A 136 -2.54 16.42 4.72
N PRO A 137 -1.39 16.28 5.40
CA PRO A 137 -0.82 17.38 6.16
C PRO A 137 -0.27 18.47 5.23
N SER A 138 -0.23 19.71 5.73
CA SER A 138 0.50 20.78 5.06
C SER A 138 1.99 20.45 4.94
N ALA A 139 2.70 21.18 4.05
CA ALA A 139 4.15 20.99 3.87
C ALA A 139 4.91 21.21 5.19
N GLU A 140 4.55 22.27 5.93
CA GLU A 140 5.14 22.57 7.24
C GLU A 140 4.88 21.46 8.26
N ARG A 141 3.64 20.97 8.34
CA ARG A 141 3.28 19.88 9.26
C ARG A 141 3.96 18.59 8.93
N ARG A 142 4.10 18.28 7.64
CA ARG A 142 4.86 17.10 7.17
C ARG A 142 6.33 17.20 7.56
N LYS A 143 6.93 18.38 7.44
CA LYS A 143 8.31 18.65 7.87
C LYS A 143 8.47 18.38 9.37
N LYS A 144 7.59 18.93 10.22
CA LYS A 144 7.59 18.72 11.68
C LYS A 144 7.46 17.23 12.05
N ILE A 145 6.57 16.51 11.38
CA ILE A 145 6.41 15.05 11.58
C ILE A 145 7.71 14.31 11.25
N GLY A 146 8.34 14.63 10.12
CA GLY A 146 9.61 14.02 9.73
C GLY A 146 10.78 14.33 10.66
N GLU A 147 10.87 15.55 11.15
CA GLU A 147 11.87 15.98 12.14
C GLU A 147 11.70 15.23 13.45
N GLU A 148 10.48 15.09 13.94
CA GLU A 148 10.20 14.36 15.19
C GLU A 148 10.47 12.87 15.07
N LEU A 149 10.18 12.25 13.91
CA LEU A 149 10.55 10.85 13.65
C LEU A 149 12.07 10.65 13.67
N ARG A 150 12.84 11.57 13.08
CA ARG A 150 14.31 11.52 13.11
C ARG A 150 14.85 11.70 14.52
N LYS A 151 14.29 12.64 15.27
CA LYS A 151 14.66 12.89 16.67
C LYS A 151 14.42 11.66 17.54
N MET A 152 13.24 11.04 17.40
CA MET A 152 12.91 9.82 18.12
C MET A 152 13.84 8.66 17.74
N GLY A 153 14.17 8.51 16.45
CA GLY A 153 15.14 7.50 16.00
C GLY A 153 16.52 7.70 16.61
N LYS A 154 16.99 8.97 16.70
CA LYS A 154 18.26 9.30 17.36
C LYS A 154 18.21 9.00 18.86
N GLU A 155 17.17 9.40 19.56
CA GLU A 155 16.97 9.10 20.98
C GLU A 155 16.99 7.59 21.25
N LEU A 156 16.35 6.78 20.40
CA LEU A 156 16.38 5.31 20.52
C LEU A 156 17.81 4.75 20.37
N MET A 157 18.57 5.23 19.38
CA MET A 157 19.95 4.79 19.17
C MET A 157 20.86 5.18 20.35
N GLU A 158 20.66 6.35 20.93
CA GLU A 158 21.45 6.84 22.07
C GLU A 158 21.06 6.17 23.40
N SER A 159 19.88 5.53 23.47
CA SER A 159 19.39 4.86 24.69
C SER A 159 19.90 3.42 24.84
N VAL A 160 20.53 2.89 23.82
CA VAL A 160 21.12 1.55 23.79
C VAL A 160 22.64 1.66 23.84
#